data_3cf6240989d1e3953160a229b91b2a30
#
_entry.id   3cf6240989d1e3953160a229b91b2a30
#
_cell.length_a   1.000
_cell.length_b   1.000
_cell.length_c   1.000
_cell.angle_alpha   90.00
_cell.angle_beta   90.00
_cell.angle_gamma   90.00
#
_symmetry.space_group_name_H-M   'P 1'
#
loop_
_entity.id
_entity.type
_entity.pdbx_description
1 polymer ?
#
loop_
_entity_poly.entity_id
_entity_poly.type
_entity_poly.pdbx_seq_one_letter_code
_entity_poly.pdbx_strand_id
1 'polypeptide(L)'
;MLLAVEIDNSRINFGLFDQHTEELIQRFEITTDIRKTSDEYAVTVAAIIKYYGIDEKKVNGAVVASVVPQLTDTVKQAITKLFGSIQTVMVGKGIKTGFPIKVDNPSELGTDLVTNAAAVIDILNKENISKCPCVIIDMGTATTIFAVNSNGEYIGGSIMAGVGMSLEALHGKTALLPNVSLAATARAIGKNSQESVRSGVVLGNAFMLDGFIDKIADEMKCGDSVEVFATGEYAEEIIGYCTHKIRYVKDLTLNGLLCIYKNNIKA
;
A
#
# COMPACT_ATOMS: atom_id res chain seq x y z
N MET A 1 2.07 -3.99 -22.19
CA MET A 1 1.52 -3.92 -20.81
C MET A 1 2.67 -3.81 -19.82
N LEU A 2 2.45 -3.11 -18.71
CA LEU A 2 3.36 -3.03 -17.56
C LEU A 2 2.89 -3.99 -16.47
N LEU A 3 3.81 -4.79 -15.91
CA LEU A 3 3.60 -5.56 -14.70
C LEU A 3 4.11 -4.77 -13.49
N ALA A 4 3.23 -4.35 -12.60
CA ALA A 4 3.55 -3.80 -11.30
C ALA A 4 3.50 -4.90 -10.24
N VAL A 5 4.52 -5.00 -9.40
CA VAL A 5 4.64 -6.03 -8.36
C VAL A 5 5.00 -5.38 -7.03
N GLU A 6 4.17 -5.60 -6.04
CA GLU A 6 4.41 -5.23 -4.65
C GLU A 6 4.62 -6.50 -3.83
N ILE A 7 5.78 -6.62 -3.19
CA ILE A 7 6.12 -7.75 -2.32
C ILE A 7 6.01 -7.28 -0.87
N ASP A 8 4.88 -7.61 -0.23
CA ASP A 8 4.63 -7.37 1.19
C ASP A 8 4.82 -8.66 2.01
N ASN A 9 4.87 -8.53 3.34
CA ASN A 9 5.11 -9.64 4.28
C ASN A 9 4.04 -10.73 4.20
N SER A 10 2.80 -10.38 3.90
CA SER A 10 1.66 -11.31 3.87
C SER A 10 1.30 -11.74 2.45
N ARG A 11 1.37 -10.84 1.49
CA ARG A 11 0.93 -11.04 0.10
C ARG A 11 1.88 -10.41 -0.90
N ILE A 12 1.93 -10.97 -2.09
CA ILE A 12 2.52 -10.33 -3.26
C ILE A 12 1.37 -9.90 -4.17
N ASN A 13 1.24 -8.59 -4.36
CA ASN A 13 0.23 -7.99 -5.22
C ASN A 13 0.78 -7.74 -6.62
N PHE A 14 -0.02 -8.05 -7.62
CA PHE A 14 0.32 -7.84 -9.03
C PHE A 14 -0.74 -6.98 -9.69
N GLY A 15 -0.30 -6.00 -10.47
CA GLY A 15 -1.13 -5.18 -11.34
C GLY A 15 -0.62 -5.21 -12.77
N LEU A 16 -1.51 -5.48 -13.71
CA LEU A 16 -1.21 -5.35 -15.14
C LEU A 16 -1.86 -4.07 -15.67
N PHE A 17 -1.04 -3.16 -16.14
CA PHE A 17 -1.48 -1.88 -16.67
C PHE A 17 -1.33 -1.81 -18.18
N ASP A 18 -2.29 -1.17 -18.85
CA ASP A 18 -2.06 -0.66 -20.19
C ASP A 18 -1.10 0.55 -20.10
N GLN A 19 -0.03 0.54 -20.89
CA GLN A 19 0.97 1.62 -20.83
C GLN A 19 0.54 2.90 -21.55
N HIS A 20 -0.51 2.84 -22.38
CA HIS A 20 -1.01 4.00 -23.12
C HIS A 20 -2.15 4.68 -22.38
N THR A 21 -3.12 3.90 -21.87
CA THR A 21 -4.28 4.43 -21.13
C THR A 21 -4.00 4.61 -19.65
N GLU A 22 -2.95 3.97 -19.12
CA GLU A 22 -2.63 3.91 -17.68
C GLU A 22 -3.68 3.17 -16.84
N GLU A 23 -4.60 2.47 -17.48
CA GLU A 23 -5.65 1.72 -16.79
C GLU A 23 -5.12 0.40 -16.24
N LEU A 24 -5.55 0.06 -15.04
CA LEU A 24 -5.33 -1.25 -14.42
C LEU A 24 -6.25 -2.28 -15.09
N ILE A 25 -5.68 -3.11 -15.97
CA ILE A 25 -6.42 -4.15 -16.72
C ILE A 25 -6.81 -5.29 -15.79
N GLN A 26 -5.86 -5.76 -14.97
CA GLN A 26 -6.07 -6.89 -14.09
C GLN A 26 -5.22 -6.75 -12.82
N ARG A 27 -5.83 -7.09 -11.69
CA ARG A 27 -5.16 -7.28 -10.40
C ARG A 27 -5.30 -8.74 -9.98
N PHE A 28 -4.25 -9.28 -9.38
CA PHE A 28 -4.27 -10.55 -8.66
C PHE A 28 -3.23 -10.54 -7.54
N GLU A 29 -3.36 -11.48 -6.63
CA GLU A 29 -2.45 -11.62 -5.49
C GLU A 29 -2.10 -13.08 -5.23
N ILE A 30 -0.97 -13.30 -4.60
CA ILE A 30 -0.55 -14.59 -4.08
C ILE A 30 0.02 -14.42 -2.67
N THR A 31 0.01 -15.49 -1.90
CA THR A 31 0.61 -15.48 -0.55
C THR A 31 2.12 -15.35 -0.64
N THR A 32 2.72 -14.52 0.22
CA THR A 32 4.15 -14.41 0.40
C THR A 32 4.67 -15.68 1.10
N ASP A 33 5.58 -16.41 0.45
CA ASP A 33 6.27 -17.57 1.02
C ASP A 33 7.77 -17.51 0.68
N ILE A 34 8.59 -17.20 1.67
CA ILE A 34 10.05 -17.06 1.52
C ILE A 34 10.76 -18.37 1.14
N ARG A 35 10.08 -19.52 1.21
CA ARG A 35 10.62 -20.83 0.86
C ARG A 35 10.45 -21.16 -0.61
N LYS A 36 9.56 -20.46 -1.34
CA LYS A 36 9.33 -20.70 -2.77
C LYS A 36 10.53 -20.25 -3.60
N THR A 37 10.81 -21.06 -4.58
CA THR A 37 11.84 -20.79 -5.60
C THR A 37 11.31 -19.84 -6.67
N SER A 38 12.21 -19.29 -7.48
CA SER A 38 11.83 -18.46 -8.63
C SER A 38 11.02 -19.23 -9.68
N ASP A 39 11.21 -20.56 -9.79
CA ASP A 39 10.42 -21.41 -10.70
C ASP A 39 8.98 -21.56 -10.22
N GLU A 40 8.77 -21.79 -8.91
CA GLU A 40 7.42 -21.89 -8.33
C GLU A 40 6.65 -20.57 -8.47
N TYR A 41 7.30 -19.43 -8.24
CA TYR A 41 6.69 -18.11 -8.47
C TYR A 41 6.37 -17.91 -9.96
N ALA A 42 7.29 -18.23 -10.86
CA ALA A 42 7.08 -18.08 -12.30
C ALA A 42 5.88 -18.93 -12.78
N VAL A 43 5.82 -20.20 -12.40
CA VAL A 43 4.72 -21.10 -12.76
C VAL A 43 3.39 -20.60 -12.18
N THR A 44 3.39 -20.15 -10.92
CA THR A 44 2.17 -19.63 -10.27
C THR A 44 1.65 -18.39 -11.02
N VAL A 45 2.52 -17.41 -11.30
CA VAL A 45 2.15 -16.19 -12.03
C VAL A 45 1.71 -16.50 -13.46
N ALA A 46 2.42 -17.39 -14.17
CA ALA A 46 2.03 -17.84 -15.52
C ALA A 46 0.64 -18.46 -15.54
N ALA A 47 0.34 -19.35 -14.58
CA ALA A 47 -0.97 -20.00 -14.48
C ALA A 47 -2.09 -18.97 -14.25
N ILE A 48 -1.86 -17.97 -13.38
CA ILE A 48 -2.84 -16.93 -13.09
C ILE A 48 -3.06 -16.02 -14.31
N ILE A 49 -2.01 -15.58 -14.96
CA ILE A 49 -2.08 -14.75 -16.18
C ILE A 49 -2.88 -15.48 -17.26
N LYS A 50 -2.58 -16.77 -17.46
CA LYS A 50 -3.31 -17.62 -18.40
C LYS A 50 -4.78 -17.80 -18.01
N TYR A 51 -5.08 -17.97 -16.72
CA TYR A 51 -6.45 -18.08 -16.21
C TYR A 51 -7.29 -16.84 -16.53
N TYR A 52 -6.71 -15.64 -16.45
CA TYR A 52 -7.37 -14.40 -16.84
C TYR A 52 -7.35 -14.13 -18.36
N GLY A 53 -6.82 -15.04 -19.17
CA GLY A 53 -6.78 -14.89 -20.62
C GLY A 53 -5.83 -13.80 -21.12
N ILE A 54 -4.83 -13.43 -20.33
CA ILE A 54 -3.88 -12.39 -20.67
C ILE A 54 -2.73 -12.99 -21.49
N ASP A 55 -2.39 -12.34 -22.59
CA ASP A 55 -1.24 -12.70 -23.43
C ASP A 55 0.06 -12.18 -22.78
N GLU A 56 0.86 -13.10 -22.25
CA GLU A 56 2.15 -12.80 -21.60
C GLU A 56 3.14 -12.06 -22.51
N LYS A 57 3.04 -12.27 -23.84
CA LYS A 57 3.91 -11.60 -24.83
C LYS A 57 3.68 -10.10 -24.92
N LYS A 58 2.55 -9.61 -24.41
CA LYS A 58 2.23 -8.19 -24.35
C LYS A 58 2.87 -7.49 -23.14
N VAL A 59 3.43 -8.22 -22.18
CA VAL A 59 4.15 -7.66 -21.04
C VAL A 59 5.57 -7.33 -21.49
N ASN A 60 5.91 -6.04 -21.54
CA ASN A 60 7.19 -5.53 -22.05
C ASN A 60 7.92 -4.65 -21.03
N GLY A 61 7.39 -4.49 -19.84
CA GLY A 61 8.01 -3.80 -18.72
C GLY A 61 7.53 -4.32 -17.38
N ALA A 62 8.35 -4.15 -16.35
CA ALA A 62 7.99 -4.47 -14.97
C ALA A 62 8.50 -3.41 -14.01
N VAL A 63 7.79 -3.22 -12.91
CA VAL A 63 8.22 -2.42 -11.75
C VAL A 63 7.95 -3.21 -10.48
N VAL A 64 8.94 -3.25 -9.59
CA VAL A 64 8.88 -4.08 -8.39
C VAL A 64 9.23 -3.23 -7.17
N ALA A 65 8.35 -3.21 -6.18
CA ALA A 65 8.62 -2.75 -4.83
C ALA A 65 8.64 -3.96 -3.88
N SER A 66 9.52 -3.94 -2.90
CA SER A 66 9.63 -5.05 -1.94
C SER A 66 10.01 -4.52 -0.56
N VAL A 67 9.26 -4.97 0.44
CA VAL A 67 9.61 -4.85 1.87
C VAL A 67 10.09 -6.19 2.44
N VAL A 68 10.30 -7.20 1.57
CA VAL A 68 10.80 -8.54 1.91
C VAL A 68 12.11 -8.80 1.16
N PRO A 69 13.28 -8.39 1.69
CA PRO A 69 14.56 -8.47 0.98
C PRO A 69 14.90 -9.87 0.46
N GLN A 70 14.54 -10.91 1.21
CA GLN A 70 14.81 -12.32 0.86
C GLN A 70 14.09 -12.77 -0.42
N LEU A 71 12.97 -12.13 -0.80
CA LEU A 71 12.19 -12.46 -1.99
C LEU A 71 12.49 -11.56 -3.20
N THR A 72 13.14 -10.44 -2.99
CA THR A 72 13.34 -9.44 -4.05
C THR A 72 14.02 -10.05 -5.28
N ASP A 73 15.15 -10.75 -5.09
CA ASP A 73 15.86 -11.40 -6.20
C ASP A 73 15.12 -12.62 -6.74
N THR A 74 14.46 -13.39 -5.89
CA THR A 74 13.66 -14.56 -6.29
C THR A 74 12.53 -14.16 -7.24
N VAL A 75 11.77 -13.13 -6.88
CA VAL A 75 10.65 -12.64 -7.72
C VAL A 75 11.17 -11.97 -8.99
N LYS A 76 12.27 -11.21 -8.93
CA LYS A 76 12.93 -10.66 -10.12
C LYS A 76 13.35 -11.76 -11.10
N GLN A 77 13.94 -12.84 -10.61
CA GLN A 77 14.27 -14.00 -11.45
C GLN A 77 13.03 -14.66 -12.03
N ALA A 78 11.95 -14.80 -11.27
CA ALA A 78 10.68 -15.33 -11.76
C ALA A 78 10.11 -14.48 -12.92
N ILE A 79 10.14 -13.16 -12.80
CA ILE A 79 9.74 -12.22 -13.87
C ILE A 79 10.61 -12.43 -15.11
N THR A 80 11.93 -12.53 -14.94
CA THR A 80 12.87 -12.76 -16.08
C THR A 80 12.62 -14.10 -16.77
N LYS A 81 12.34 -15.17 -16.00
CA LYS A 81 12.01 -16.49 -16.55
C LYS A 81 10.71 -16.48 -17.36
N LEU A 82 9.73 -15.72 -16.89
CA LEU A 82 8.40 -15.71 -17.50
C LEU A 82 8.32 -14.78 -18.71
N PHE A 83 8.90 -13.60 -18.63
CA PHE A 83 8.75 -12.56 -19.66
C PHE A 83 10.03 -12.29 -20.46
N GLY A 84 11.14 -12.98 -20.14
CA GLY A 84 12.45 -12.72 -20.76
C GLY A 84 13.08 -11.43 -20.26
N SER A 85 13.94 -10.84 -21.10
CA SER A 85 14.69 -9.63 -20.77
C SER A 85 13.83 -8.37 -21.01
N ILE A 86 12.78 -8.17 -20.20
CA ILE A 86 11.99 -6.94 -20.23
C ILE A 86 12.62 -5.85 -19.36
N GLN A 87 12.30 -4.59 -19.66
CA GLN A 87 12.74 -3.46 -18.83
C GLN A 87 12.12 -3.56 -17.43
N THR A 88 12.96 -3.78 -16.41
CA THR A 88 12.52 -3.93 -15.04
C THR A 88 13.07 -2.82 -14.15
N VAL A 89 12.19 -2.06 -13.51
CA VAL A 89 12.52 -1.01 -12.54
C VAL A 89 12.36 -1.58 -11.13
N MET A 90 13.41 -1.51 -10.31
CA MET A 90 13.35 -1.90 -8.89
C MET A 90 13.22 -0.64 -8.04
N VAL A 91 12.16 -0.54 -7.24
CA VAL A 91 11.99 0.57 -6.30
C VAL A 91 12.99 0.43 -5.16
N GLY A 92 13.77 1.47 -4.92
CA GLY A 92 14.81 1.43 -3.89
C GLY A 92 15.80 2.59 -4.05
N LYS A 93 17.00 2.43 -3.50
CA LYS A 93 18.02 3.48 -3.51
C LYS A 93 18.37 3.95 -4.93
N GLY A 94 18.31 5.27 -5.12
CA GLY A 94 18.66 5.92 -6.40
C GLY A 94 17.55 5.98 -7.43
N ILE A 95 16.35 5.49 -7.10
CA ILE A 95 15.18 5.60 -7.96
C ILE A 95 14.65 7.05 -8.00
N LYS A 96 14.14 7.48 -9.15
CA LYS A 96 13.45 8.77 -9.26
C LYS A 96 12.02 8.62 -8.78
N THR A 97 11.72 9.15 -7.60
CA THR A 97 10.38 9.09 -6.99
C THR A 97 9.39 10.07 -7.62
N GLY A 98 9.90 11.20 -8.15
CA GLY A 98 9.09 12.30 -8.65
C GLY A 98 8.80 13.39 -7.59
N PHE A 99 9.25 13.19 -6.35
CA PHE A 99 9.10 14.14 -5.25
C PHE A 99 10.29 14.09 -4.30
N PRO A 100 10.56 15.16 -3.54
CA PRO A 100 11.62 15.17 -2.53
C PRO A 100 11.25 14.36 -1.29
N ILE A 101 12.24 13.66 -0.71
CA ILE A 101 12.12 12.94 0.55
C ILE A 101 12.97 13.69 1.60
N LYS A 102 12.32 14.14 2.68
CA LYS A 102 12.89 14.96 3.75
C LYS A 102 12.84 14.23 5.10
N VAL A 103 13.42 13.03 5.14
CA VAL A 103 13.63 12.28 6.36
C VAL A 103 15.12 12.15 6.63
N ASP A 104 15.51 11.84 7.87
CA ASP A 104 16.92 11.75 8.28
C ASP A 104 17.70 10.71 7.47
N ASN A 105 17.09 9.55 7.26
CA ASN A 105 17.69 8.47 6.46
C ASN A 105 16.71 7.94 5.40
N PRO A 106 16.71 8.49 4.19
CA PRO A 106 15.84 8.02 3.11
C PRO A 106 16.03 6.55 2.71
N SER A 107 17.17 5.93 3.05
CA SER A 107 17.43 4.54 2.71
C SER A 107 16.71 3.52 3.62
N GLU A 108 16.16 3.97 4.74
CA GLU A 108 15.35 3.17 5.66
C GLU A 108 13.86 3.22 5.35
N LEU A 109 13.47 4.10 4.40
CA LEU A 109 12.07 4.25 4.03
C LEU A 109 11.57 3.03 3.25
N GLY A 110 10.46 2.47 3.71
CA GLY A 110 9.79 1.36 3.03
C GLY A 110 9.39 1.74 1.60
N THR A 111 9.52 0.80 0.68
CA THR A 111 9.19 1.03 -0.73
C THR A 111 7.69 1.25 -0.95
N ASP A 112 6.84 0.66 -0.11
CA ASP A 112 5.40 0.86 -0.03
C ASP A 112 5.04 2.33 0.28
N LEU A 113 5.72 2.95 1.26
CA LEU A 113 5.50 4.35 1.62
C LEU A 113 5.85 5.29 0.46
N VAL A 114 6.94 4.99 -0.24
CA VAL A 114 7.38 5.76 -1.42
C VAL A 114 6.39 5.62 -2.56
N THR A 115 5.88 4.41 -2.82
CA THR A 115 4.91 4.17 -3.89
C THR A 115 3.57 4.82 -3.60
N ASN A 116 3.07 4.72 -2.36
CA ASN A 116 1.83 5.35 -1.96
C ASN A 116 1.91 6.88 -2.09
N ALA A 117 3.03 7.49 -1.68
CA ALA A 117 3.25 8.93 -1.86
C ALA A 117 3.27 9.33 -3.35
N ALA A 118 3.94 8.55 -4.20
CA ALA A 118 3.96 8.79 -5.65
C ALA A 118 2.56 8.79 -6.26
N ALA A 119 1.71 7.84 -5.85
CA ALA A 119 0.33 7.75 -6.31
C ALA A 119 -0.52 8.95 -5.89
N VAL A 120 -0.46 9.32 -4.61
CA VAL A 120 -1.25 10.46 -4.10
C VAL A 120 -0.82 11.77 -4.77
N ILE A 121 0.48 12.00 -4.91
CA ILE A 121 0.98 13.19 -5.61
C ILE A 121 0.51 13.22 -7.08
N ASP A 122 0.49 12.09 -7.76
CA ASP A 122 -0.03 11.99 -9.13
C ASP A 122 -1.54 12.30 -9.19
N ILE A 123 -2.32 11.77 -8.24
CA ILE A 123 -3.75 12.07 -8.11
C ILE A 123 -3.98 13.58 -7.92
N LEU A 124 -3.29 14.19 -6.97
CA LEU A 124 -3.39 15.62 -6.69
C LEU A 124 -2.99 16.49 -7.89
N ASN A 125 -1.94 16.08 -8.62
CA ASN A 125 -1.52 16.76 -9.85
C ASN A 125 -2.56 16.67 -10.96
N LYS A 126 -3.17 15.50 -11.18
CA LYS A 126 -4.24 15.30 -12.16
C LYS A 126 -5.50 16.12 -11.84
N GLU A 127 -5.77 16.34 -10.56
CA GLU A 127 -6.86 17.17 -10.06
C GLU A 127 -6.54 18.69 -10.03
N ASN A 128 -5.34 19.09 -10.46
CA ASN A 128 -4.84 20.47 -10.44
C ASN A 128 -4.76 21.09 -9.03
N ILE A 129 -4.61 20.28 -8.00
CA ILE A 129 -4.39 20.69 -6.61
C ILE A 129 -2.98 20.32 -6.15
N SER A 130 -2.00 20.45 -7.05
CA SER A 130 -0.59 20.20 -6.77
C SER A 130 -0.10 21.03 -5.57
N LYS A 131 0.78 20.45 -4.75
CA LYS A 131 1.30 21.05 -3.51
C LYS A 131 0.26 21.23 -2.40
N CYS A 132 -0.82 20.44 -2.44
CA CYS A 132 -1.71 20.32 -1.29
C CYS A 132 -1.05 19.44 -0.21
N PRO A 133 -1.00 19.90 1.06
CA PRO A 133 -0.55 19.03 2.13
C PRO A 133 -1.48 17.83 2.25
N CYS A 134 -0.92 16.63 2.42
CA CYS A 134 -1.74 15.46 2.56
C CYS A 134 -1.21 14.46 3.60
N VAL A 135 -2.14 13.72 4.19
CA VAL A 135 -1.88 12.57 5.04
C VAL A 135 -2.26 11.31 4.27
N ILE A 136 -1.39 10.33 4.28
CA ILE A 136 -1.57 9.06 3.58
C ILE A 136 -1.54 7.94 4.60
N ILE A 137 -2.59 7.14 4.61
CA ILE A 137 -2.82 6.05 5.56
C ILE A 137 -2.78 4.74 4.78
N ASP A 138 -1.99 3.80 5.25
CA ASP A 138 -2.01 2.42 4.74
C ASP A 138 -2.34 1.48 5.89
N MET A 139 -3.45 0.76 5.77
CA MET A 139 -3.95 -0.19 6.77
C MET A 139 -3.73 -1.63 6.31
N GLY A 140 -2.47 -1.98 6.06
CA GLY A 140 -2.00 -3.31 5.67
C GLY A 140 -1.56 -4.17 6.86
N THR A 141 -0.47 -4.90 6.69
CA THR A 141 0.18 -5.70 7.75
C THR A 141 0.54 -4.84 8.96
N ALA A 142 1.13 -3.66 8.74
CA ALA A 142 1.22 -2.56 9.70
C ALA A 142 0.21 -1.48 9.30
N THR A 143 -0.21 -0.65 10.24
CA THR A 143 -0.88 0.62 9.92
C THR A 143 0.18 1.71 9.89
N THR A 144 0.33 2.36 8.74
CA THR A 144 1.24 3.49 8.57
C THR A 144 0.46 4.77 8.28
N ILE A 145 0.90 5.89 8.86
CA ILE A 145 0.33 7.22 8.63
C ILE A 145 1.51 8.14 8.35
N PHE A 146 1.56 8.74 7.18
CA PHE A 146 2.66 9.60 6.79
C PHE A 146 2.17 10.84 6.04
N ALA A 147 3.04 11.84 5.96
CA ALA A 147 2.67 13.16 5.49
C ALA A 147 3.52 13.63 4.31
N VAL A 148 2.87 14.34 3.40
CA VAL A 148 3.49 15.15 2.36
C VAL A 148 3.08 16.60 2.62
N ASN A 149 4.05 17.49 2.73
CA ASN A 149 3.81 18.91 3.04
C ASN A 149 3.36 19.72 1.79
N SER A 150 3.04 20.99 1.99
CA SER A 150 2.61 21.92 0.93
C SER A 150 3.68 22.19 -0.15
N ASN A 151 4.92 21.77 0.06
CA ASN A 151 5.95 21.81 -0.99
C ASN A 151 5.99 20.55 -1.85
N GLY A 152 5.13 19.55 -1.56
CA GLY A 152 5.15 18.24 -2.19
C GLY A 152 6.30 17.34 -1.69
N GLU A 153 6.82 17.60 -0.48
CA GLU A 153 7.92 16.85 0.12
C GLU A 153 7.37 15.81 1.10
N TYR A 154 7.82 14.55 0.99
CA TYR A 154 7.59 13.52 2.00
C TYR A 154 8.38 13.88 3.26
N ILE A 155 7.71 14.01 4.40
CA ILE A 155 8.33 14.51 5.64
C ILE A 155 8.37 13.51 6.79
N GLY A 156 7.85 12.30 6.60
CA GLY A 156 7.83 11.25 7.62
C GLY A 156 6.44 10.92 8.13
N GLY A 157 6.37 10.12 9.19
CA GLY A 157 5.09 9.67 9.72
C GLY A 157 5.23 8.69 10.89
N SER A 158 4.20 7.89 11.11
CA SER A 158 4.10 6.92 12.22
C SER A 158 3.79 5.53 11.70
N ILE A 159 4.29 4.52 12.40
CA ILE A 159 4.06 3.10 12.10
C ILE A 159 3.50 2.45 13.35
N MET A 160 2.42 1.70 13.20
CA MET A 160 1.71 1.03 14.28
C MET A 160 1.40 -0.42 13.91
N ALA A 161 1.05 -1.22 14.90
CA ALA A 161 0.54 -2.56 14.66
C ALA A 161 -0.72 -2.49 13.77
N GLY A 162 -0.73 -3.27 12.70
CA GLY A 162 -1.90 -3.35 11.83
C GLY A 162 -3.10 -3.98 12.52
N VAL A 163 -4.27 -3.79 11.92
CA VAL A 163 -5.55 -4.29 12.45
C VAL A 163 -5.53 -5.80 12.61
N GLY A 164 -5.05 -6.53 11.57
CA GLY A 164 -4.92 -7.99 11.63
C GLY A 164 -3.99 -8.44 12.74
N MET A 165 -2.80 -7.82 12.88
CA MET A 165 -1.86 -8.11 13.96
C MET A 165 -2.48 -7.87 15.35
N SER A 166 -3.25 -6.81 15.51
CA SER A 166 -3.93 -6.48 16.76
C SER A 166 -4.98 -7.53 17.12
N LEU A 167 -5.77 -7.99 16.15
CA LEU A 167 -6.75 -9.06 16.35
C LEU A 167 -6.09 -10.40 16.70
N GLU A 168 -5.03 -10.77 15.97
CA GLU A 168 -4.27 -11.99 16.25
C GLU A 168 -3.61 -11.96 17.62
N ALA A 169 -3.06 -10.80 18.02
CA ALA A 169 -2.47 -10.63 19.35
C ALA A 169 -3.52 -10.76 20.47
N LEU A 170 -4.70 -10.14 20.31
CA LEU A 170 -5.79 -10.25 21.25
C LEU A 170 -6.28 -11.70 21.40
N HIS A 171 -6.50 -12.41 20.29
CA HIS A 171 -6.94 -13.79 20.32
C HIS A 171 -5.83 -14.74 20.81
N GLY A 172 -4.61 -14.61 20.27
CA GLY A 172 -3.51 -15.56 20.54
C GLY A 172 -2.84 -15.37 21.91
N LYS A 173 -2.94 -14.20 22.54
CA LYS A 173 -2.32 -13.88 23.84
C LYS A 173 -3.29 -13.88 25.00
N THR A 174 -4.57 -14.14 24.77
CA THR A 174 -5.59 -14.21 25.83
C THR A 174 -6.34 -15.54 25.77
N ALA A 175 -6.72 -16.06 26.93
CA ALA A 175 -7.39 -17.36 27.02
C ALA A 175 -8.88 -17.33 26.63
N LEU A 176 -9.52 -16.17 26.67
CA LEU A 176 -10.98 -16.05 26.58
C LEU A 176 -11.48 -15.17 25.44
N LEU A 177 -10.60 -14.42 24.77
CA LEU A 177 -11.05 -13.55 23.67
C LEU A 177 -11.19 -14.35 22.38
N PRO A 178 -12.38 -14.30 21.75
CA PRO A 178 -12.65 -15.01 20.50
C PRO A 178 -11.96 -14.34 19.32
N ASN A 179 -11.78 -15.10 18.25
CA ASN A 179 -11.47 -14.49 16.94
C ASN A 179 -12.72 -13.76 16.43
N VAL A 180 -12.55 -12.53 15.94
CA VAL A 180 -13.64 -11.61 15.63
C VAL A 180 -13.52 -11.11 14.20
N SER A 181 -14.62 -11.24 13.43
CA SER A 181 -14.76 -10.58 12.13
C SER A 181 -15.12 -9.09 12.31
N LEU A 182 -14.56 -8.23 11.46
CA LEU A 182 -14.83 -6.78 11.45
C LEU A 182 -16.06 -6.38 10.61
N ALA A 183 -16.63 -7.32 9.85
CA ALA A 183 -17.73 -7.04 8.92
C ALA A 183 -19.05 -6.54 9.53
N ALA A 184 -19.21 -6.56 10.87
CA ALA A 184 -20.40 -6.08 11.52
C ALA A 184 -20.18 -4.69 12.12
N THR A 185 -21.26 -3.89 12.18
CA THR A 185 -21.22 -2.54 12.75
C THR A 185 -20.62 -2.50 14.15
N ALA A 186 -19.66 -1.61 14.37
CA ALA A 186 -19.06 -1.38 15.67
C ALA A 186 -19.91 -0.39 16.50
N ARG A 187 -20.05 -0.68 17.80
CA ARG A 187 -20.66 0.21 18.78
C ARG A 187 -19.66 0.47 19.89
N ALA A 188 -19.65 1.68 20.44
CA ALA A 188 -18.70 2.05 21.50
C ALA A 188 -18.85 1.18 22.76
N ILE A 189 -20.07 0.72 23.06
CA ILE A 189 -20.34 -0.16 24.20
C ILE A 189 -20.71 -1.55 23.66
N GLY A 190 -19.75 -2.48 23.69
CA GLY A 190 -19.99 -3.89 23.41
C GLY A 190 -20.68 -4.58 24.61
N LYS A 191 -21.64 -5.46 24.33
CA LYS A 191 -22.39 -6.21 25.33
C LYS A 191 -21.89 -7.63 25.55
N ASN A 192 -20.93 -8.06 24.78
CA ASN A 192 -20.24 -9.35 24.88
C ASN A 192 -18.79 -9.21 24.37
N SER A 193 -17.96 -10.25 24.58
CA SER A 193 -16.54 -10.21 24.22
C SER A 193 -16.29 -9.91 22.74
N GLN A 194 -17.09 -10.46 21.82
CA GLN A 194 -16.94 -10.21 20.39
C GLN A 194 -17.22 -8.74 20.03
N GLU A 195 -18.31 -8.19 20.55
CA GLU A 195 -18.65 -6.78 20.35
C GLU A 195 -17.61 -5.85 20.97
N SER A 196 -17.10 -6.19 22.15
CA SER A 196 -16.09 -5.39 22.86
C SER A 196 -14.75 -5.38 22.10
N VAL A 197 -14.30 -6.54 21.58
CA VAL A 197 -13.09 -6.61 20.75
C VAL A 197 -13.30 -5.82 19.45
N ARG A 198 -14.43 -5.99 18.78
CA ARG A 198 -14.74 -5.25 17.55
C ARG A 198 -14.80 -3.74 17.82
N SER A 199 -15.45 -3.31 18.88
CA SER A 199 -15.49 -1.90 19.31
C SER A 199 -14.08 -1.34 19.48
N GLY A 200 -13.25 -2.03 20.26
CA GLY A 200 -11.87 -1.59 20.53
C GLY A 200 -11.02 -1.52 19.26
N VAL A 201 -11.15 -2.51 18.39
CA VAL A 201 -10.34 -2.55 17.16
C VAL A 201 -10.85 -1.54 16.12
N VAL A 202 -12.14 -1.51 15.80
CA VAL A 202 -12.67 -0.64 14.75
C VAL A 202 -12.67 0.82 15.20
N LEU A 203 -13.35 1.13 16.31
CA LEU A 203 -13.44 2.51 16.78
C LEU A 203 -12.12 3.01 17.35
N GLY A 204 -11.34 2.14 17.98
CA GLY A 204 -10.00 2.50 18.47
C GLY A 204 -9.08 2.94 17.33
N ASN A 205 -9.07 2.22 16.21
CA ASN A 205 -8.33 2.64 15.02
C ASN A 205 -8.91 3.92 14.42
N ALA A 206 -10.23 4.07 14.27
CA ALA A 206 -10.83 5.29 13.75
C ALA A 206 -10.45 6.53 14.58
N PHE A 207 -10.55 6.46 15.90
CA PHE A 207 -10.17 7.56 16.79
C PHE A 207 -8.67 7.85 16.78
N MET A 208 -7.85 6.80 16.65
CA MET A 208 -6.41 6.93 16.46
C MET A 208 -6.10 7.68 15.16
N LEU A 209 -6.74 7.30 14.04
CA LEU A 209 -6.56 7.96 12.75
C LEU A 209 -6.95 9.43 12.84
N ASP A 210 -8.13 9.76 13.39
CA ASP A 210 -8.57 11.14 13.55
C ASP A 210 -7.57 11.96 14.37
N GLY A 211 -7.10 11.42 15.51
CA GLY A 211 -6.11 12.11 16.34
C GLY A 211 -4.75 12.31 15.67
N PHE A 212 -4.30 11.36 14.85
CA PHE A 212 -3.06 11.54 14.07
C PHE A 212 -3.22 12.54 12.93
N ILE A 213 -4.36 12.55 12.25
CA ILE A 213 -4.66 13.53 11.20
C ILE A 213 -4.61 14.93 11.77
N ASP A 214 -5.31 15.19 12.89
CA ASP A 214 -5.30 16.48 13.58
C ASP A 214 -3.87 16.89 13.95
N LYS A 215 -3.12 15.98 14.59
CA LYS A 215 -1.78 16.27 15.08
C LYS A 215 -0.78 16.56 13.94
N ILE A 216 -0.87 15.80 12.85
CA ILE A 216 -0.02 16.02 11.67
C ILE A 216 -0.39 17.35 10.99
N ALA A 217 -1.69 17.67 10.86
CA ALA A 217 -2.16 18.94 10.30
C ALA A 217 -1.67 20.13 11.12
N ASP A 218 -1.70 20.02 12.46
CA ASP A 218 -1.14 21.02 13.37
C ASP A 218 0.37 21.21 13.16
N GLU A 219 1.14 20.12 13.08
CA GLU A 219 2.60 20.18 12.87
C GLU A 219 2.96 20.76 11.50
N MET A 220 2.17 20.43 10.45
CA MET A 220 2.31 21.03 9.12
C MET A 220 1.78 22.46 9.04
N LYS A 221 1.06 22.94 10.06
CA LYS A 221 0.42 24.27 10.10
C LYS A 221 -0.54 24.51 8.94
N CYS A 222 -1.27 23.48 8.54
CA CYS A 222 -2.18 23.54 7.39
C CYS A 222 -3.67 23.51 7.79
N GLY A 223 -4.01 23.30 9.07
CA GLY A 223 -5.38 23.25 9.56
C GLY A 223 -6.25 22.30 8.74
N ASP A 224 -7.48 22.72 8.41
CA ASP A 224 -8.45 21.91 7.64
C ASP A 224 -8.11 21.76 6.15
N SER A 225 -6.99 22.33 5.68
CA SER A 225 -6.59 22.27 4.27
C SER A 225 -5.83 21.00 3.89
N VAL A 226 -5.84 19.98 4.75
CA VAL A 226 -5.16 18.71 4.51
C VAL A 226 -6.07 17.74 3.76
N GLU A 227 -5.57 17.17 2.66
CA GLU A 227 -6.21 16.05 1.98
C GLU A 227 -5.80 14.73 2.65
N VAL A 228 -6.74 13.81 2.85
CA VAL A 228 -6.47 12.53 3.51
C VAL A 228 -6.83 11.38 2.60
N PHE A 229 -5.86 10.50 2.40
CA PHE A 229 -6.02 9.30 1.58
C PHE A 229 -5.81 8.05 2.44
N ALA A 230 -6.56 6.99 2.13
CA ALA A 230 -6.37 5.70 2.76
C ALA A 230 -6.34 4.57 1.74
N THR A 231 -5.52 3.56 2.03
CA THR A 231 -5.45 2.28 1.32
C THR A 231 -5.25 1.14 2.32
N GLY A 232 -5.14 -0.06 1.84
CA GLY A 232 -4.93 -1.25 2.66
C GLY A 232 -6.20 -2.06 2.91
N GLU A 233 -6.00 -3.29 3.37
CA GLU A 233 -7.05 -4.31 3.50
C GLU A 233 -8.18 -3.89 4.45
N TYR A 234 -7.85 -3.16 5.51
CA TYR A 234 -8.81 -2.80 6.58
C TYR A 234 -9.30 -1.35 6.50
N ALA A 235 -8.85 -0.59 5.52
CA ALA A 235 -9.16 0.83 5.46
C ALA A 235 -10.67 1.07 5.25
N GLU A 236 -11.30 0.33 4.34
CA GLU A 236 -12.71 0.53 3.96
C GLU A 236 -13.66 0.32 5.13
N GLU A 237 -13.38 -0.66 6.01
CA GLU A 237 -14.19 -0.95 7.19
C GLU A 237 -14.02 0.10 8.31
N ILE A 238 -12.91 0.80 8.36
CA ILE A 238 -12.55 1.67 9.50
C ILE A 238 -12.81 3.14 9.21
N ILE A 239 -12.46 3.62 8.01
CA ILE A 239 -12.56 5.06 7.68
C ILE A 239 -13.98 5.60 7.75
N GLY A 240 -14.99 4.74 7.58
CA GLY A 240 -16.41 5.12 7.75
C GLY A 240 -16.79 5.52 9.18
N TYR A 241 -15.93 5.26 10.18
CA TYR A 241 -16.12 5.66 11.57
C TYR A 241 -15.27 6.87 11.96
N CYS A 242 -14.41 7.36 11.05
CA CYS A 242 -13.63 8.56 11.27
C CYS A 242 -14.48 9.82 11.13
N THR A 243 -14.11 10.89 11.82
CA THR A 243 -14.71 12.22 11.71
C THR A 243 -14.15 12.99 10.51
N HIS A 244 -12.90 12.73 10.14
CA HIS A 244 -12.29 13.29 8.95
C HIS A 244 -12.83 12.67 7.67
N LYS A 245 -12.90 13.46 6.60
CA LYS A 245 -13.18 12.96 5.26
C LYS A 245 -11.92 12.30 4.69
N ILE A 246 -11.96 10.98 4.55
CA ILE A 246 -10.83 10.18 4.07
C ILE A 246 -11.21 9.59 2.70
N ARG A 247 -10.34 9.78 1.71
CA ARG A 247 -10.51 9.21 0.36
C ARG A 247 -9.89 7.82 0.30
N TYR A 248 -10.72 6.80 0.16
CA TYR A 248 -10.23 5.43 -0.05
C TYR A 248 -9.75 5.22 -1.49
N VAL A 249 -8.53 4.68 -1.65
CA VAL A 249 -7.95 4.32 -2.95
C VAL A 249 -7.44 2.88 -2.87
N LYS A 250 -8.22 1.96 -3.43
CA LYS A 250 -8.00 0.51 -3.30
C LYS A 250 -6.62 0.04 -3.78
N ASP A 251 -6.17 0.49 -4.93
CA ASP A 251 -4.95 0.01 -5.59
C ASP A 251 -3.84 1.08 -5.57
N LEU A 252 -3.75 1.83 -4.44
CA LEU A 252 -2.86 2.98 -4.33
C LEU A 252 -1.40 2.60 -4.61
N THR A 253 -0.89 1.54 -3.98
CA THR A 253 0.50 1.10 -4.16
C THR A 253 0.80 0.69 -5.61
N LEU A 254 -0.12 -0.04 -6.25
CA LEU A 254 0.05 -0.44 -7.65
C LEU A 254 0.05 0.79 -8.60
N ASN A 255 -0.80 1.78 -8.34
CA ASN A 255 -0.81 3.04 -9.08
C ASN A 255 0.50 3.82 -8.87
N GLY A 256 1.02 3.83 -7.65
CA GLY A 256 2.31 4.43 -7.34
C GLY A 256 3.49 3.76 -8.05
N LEU A 257 3.45 2.44 -8.18
CA LEU A 257 4.42 1.70 -8.97
C LEU A 257 4.42 2.13 -10.45
N LEU A 258 3.23 2.32 -11.03
CA LEU A 258 3.11 2.86 -12.40
C LEU A 258 3.75 4.24 -12.50
N CYS A 259 3.49 5.14 -11.54
CA CYS A 259 4.08 6.48 -11.51
C CYS A 259 5.61 6.42 -11.44
N ILE A 260 6.16 5.59 -10.55
CA ILE A 260 7.61 5.42 -10.42
C ILE A 260 8.20 4.81 -11.69
N TYR A 261 7.55 3.82 -12.30
CA TYR A 261 8.01 3.27 -13.57
C TYR A 261 8.17 4.36 -14.63
N LYS A 262 7.15 5.19 -14.84
CA LYS A 262 7.16 6.30 -15.82
C LYS A 262 8.30 7.29 -15.56
N ASN A 263 8.58 7.62 -14.30
CA ASN A 263 9.67 8.53 -13.93
C ASN A 263 11.07 7.97 -14.22
N ASN A 264 11.19 6.65 -14.40
CA ASN A 264 12.49 5.95 -14.52
C ASN A 264 12.75 5.29 -15.86
N ILE A 265 11.74 5.15 -16.72
CA ILE A 265 11.97 4.76 -18.11
C ILE A 265 12.42 5.97 -18.90
N LYS A 266 13.43 5.77 -19.76
CA LYS A 266 13.77 6.79 -20.75
C LYS A 266 12.67 6.77 -21.83
N ALA A 267 12.07 7.93 -22.07
CA ALA A 267 11.24 8.15 -23.24
C ALA A 267 12.03 7.92 -24.53
#